data_45ecc1c81afe7cd0249c092ece96334e
#
_entry.id   45ecc1c81afe7cd0249c092ece96334e
#
_cell.length_a   1.000
_cell.length_b   1.000
_cell.length_c   1.000
_cell.angle_alpha   90.00
_cell.angle_beta   90.00
_cell.angle_gamma   90.00
#
_symmetry.space_group_name_H-M   'P 1'
#
loop_
_entity.id
_entity.type
_entity.pdbx_description
1 polymer ?
#
loop_
_entity_poly.entity_id
_entity_poly.type
_entity_poly.pdbx_seq_one_letter_code
_entity_poly.pdbx_strand_id
1 'polypeptide(L)'
;MHTFSTLPAAEGFRMPAEYEPHRGCVMIWPVRPGSWLYGGRDAQPAFAQAARAIAESETVWMLAGPADAGAVQAEFAGDENIHVLTIETDDAWARDVGPTCVVDDHGTVRGVDWQFNAWGGMVDGLYAHWEKDNAAARAICAALGMDCYDAQHFVLEGGSIHSDGEGTILATEACLLSRGRNPELSRAEIEQELKNYLGAQKIVWLPRGIYNDETNEHVDNVCAYVGPAEVVLAWTEDENDPQYALSRASLDALEVATDAKGRHFTVHKLPIPAKPICVTEEELQGYVFEEGEDTREAGERLAASYVNFYISNGGIILPQFGDENDAEAVRILGGLFPGRRVYPIPARSILVGGGNIHCVTQQIPRG
;
A
#
# COMPACT_ATOMS: atom_id res chain seq x y z
N MET A 1 19.16 -13.32 10.67
CA MET A 1 17.70 -13.46 10.50
C MET A 1 17.30 -14.87 10.86
N HIS A 2 16.31 -15.01 11.72
CA HIS A 2 15.65 -16.28 12.03
C HIS A 2 14.24 -16.28 11.45
N THR A 3 13.76 -17.42 10.97
CA THR A 3 12.39 -17.57 10.46
C THR A 3 11.59 -18.40 11.45
N PHE A 4 10.48 -17.87 11.94
CA PHE A 4 9.62 -18.53 12.92
C PHE A 4 8.40 -19.15 12.23
N SER A 5 7.97 -20.30 12.72
CA SER A 5 6.71 -20.94 12.36
C SER A 5 5.64 -20.79 13.47
N THR A 6 5.95 -20.06 14.53
CA THR A 6 5.03 -19.70 15.61
C THR A 6 4.15 -18.52 15.19
N LEU A 7 3.05 -18.29 15.90
CA LEU A 7 2.12 -17.21 15.60
C LEU A 7 2.52 -15.92 16.34
N PRO A 8 2.68 -14.78 15.64
CA PRO A 8 3.05 -13.51 16.24
C PRO A 8 2.18 -13.11 17.43
N ALA A 9 0.85 -13.21 17.31
CA ALA A 9 -0.07 -12.83 18.39
C ALA A 9 0.12 -13.66 19.67
N ALA A 10 0.52 -14.94 19.55
CA ALA A 10 0.79 -15.79 20.70
C ALA A 10 2.09 -15.38 21.44
N GLU A 11 2.97 -14.65 20.77
CA GLU A 11 4.21 -14.08 21.33
C GLU A 11 4.04 -12.60 21.74
N GLY A 12 2.81 -12.04 21.67
CA GLY A 12 2.52 -10.66 22.08
C GLY A 12 2.81 -9.61 21.01
N PHE A 13 3.00 -10.01 19.73
CA PHE A 13 3.19 -9.08 18.63
C PHE A 13 1.86 -8.56 18.08
N ARG A 14 1.84 -7.30 17.65
CA ARG A 14 0.74 -6.64 16.94
C ARG A 14 1.23 -5.87 15.73
N MET A 15 0.38 -5.64 14.75
CA MET A 15 0.63 -4.70 13.67
C MET A 15 0.42 -3.28 14.21
N PRO A 16 1.44 -2.40 14.22
CA PRO A 16 1.28 -1.01 14.64
C PRO A 16 0.49 -0.22 13.59
N ALA A 17 -0.03 0.95 13.99
CA ALA A 17 -0.61 1.89 13.03
C ALA A 17 0.49 2.56 12.21
N GLU A 18 0.16 2.97 10.97
CA GLU A 18 1.12 3.69 10.12
C GLU A 18 1.48 5.08 10.67
N TYR A 19 0.62 5.68 11.48
CA TYR A 19 0.92 6.95 12.13
C TYR A 19 1.80 6.81 13.41
N GLU A 20 2.13 5.59 13.86
CA GLU A 20 3.12 5.33 14.91
C GLU A 20 4.55 5.60 14.39
N PRO A 21 5.57 5.77 15.27
CA PRO A 21 6.93 6.08 14.81
C PRO A 21 7.55 5.00 13.94
N HIS A 22 8.20 5.41 12.87
CA HIS A 22 8.93 4.56 11.94
C HIS A 22 10.45 4.59 12.20
N ARG A 23 11.11 3.46 11.96
CA ARG A 23 12.55 3.37 11.71
C ARG A 23 12.87 3.88 10.31
N GLY A 24 11.98 3.63 9.34
CA GLY A 24 12.11 4.07 7.96
C GLY A 24 11.09 3.43 7.03
N CYS A 25 11.29 3.65 5.75
CA CYS A 25 10.43 3.20 4.66
C CYS A 25 11.23 2.40 3.62
N VAL A 26 10.66 1.32 3.12
CA VAL A 26 11.16 0.58 1.96
C VAL A 26 10.43 1.06 0.71
N MET A 27 11.16 1.31 -0.35
CA MET A 27 10.67 1.57 -1.70
C MET A 27 11.44 0.68 -2.69
N ILE A 28 10.87 0.43 -3.85
CA ILE A 28 11.51 -0.35 -4.92
C ILE A 28 11.60 0.53 -6.15
N TRP A 29 12.76 0.52 -6.84
CA TRP A 29 12.97 1.35 -8.03
C TRP A 29 12.17 0.80 -9.23
N PRO A 30 11.34 1.63 -9.89
CA PRO A 30 10.45 1.17 -10.94
C PRO A 30 11.21 0.95 -12.25
N VAL A 31 11.16 -0.29 -12.78
CA VAL A 31 11.86 -0.66 -14.02
C VAL A 31 11.04 -1.60 -14.92
N ARG A 32 9.94 -2.23 -14.42
CA ARG A 32 9.16 -3.18 -15.21
C ARG A 32 8.43 -2.47 -16.38
N PRO A 33 8.68 -2.83 -17.66
CA PRO A 33 8.08 -2.12 -18.79
C PRO A 33 6.56 -2.34 -18.95
N GLY A 34 6.01 -3.43 -18.40
CA GLY A 34 4.57 -3.70 -18.40
C GLY A 34 3.78 -2.82 -17.44
N SER A 35 4.42 -2.39 -16.33
CA SER A 35 3.80 -1.51 -15.33
C SER A 35 4.19 -0.04 -15.52
N TRP A 36 5.46 0.24 -15.87
CA TRP A 36 6.03 1.60 -15.87
C TRP A 36 6.39 2.06 -17.28
N LEU A 37 5.82 3.18 -17.70
CA LEU A 37 6.06 3.75 -19.04
C LEU A 37 7.55 3.88 -19.34
N TYR A 38 7.94 3.39 -20.50
CA TYR A 38 9.32 3.42 -21.00
C TYR A 38 10.33 2.77 -20.02
N GLY A 39 9.93 1.68 -19.36
CA GLY A 39 10.78 0.98 -18.39
C GLY A 39 11.08 1.81 -17.14
N GLY A 40 10.10 2.55 -16.66
CA GLY A 40 10.19 3.36 -15.43
C GLY A 40 10.67 4.78 -15.63
N ARG A 41 11.21 5.15 -16.82
CA ARG A 41 11.80 6.48 -17.05
C ARG A 41 10.87 7.63 -16.61
N ASP A 42 9.58 7.52 -16.87
CA ASP A 42 8.61 8.57 -16.57
C ASP A 42 8.13 8.54 -15.11
N ALA A 43 8.22 7.39 -14.43
CA ALA A 43 7.86 7.24 -13.01
C ALA A 43 9.01 7.56 -12.05
N GLN A 44 10.27 7.26 -12.44
CA GLN A 44 11.46 7.44 -11.59
C GLN A 44 11.59 8.83 -10.95
N PRO A 45 11.32 9.95 -11.63
CA PRO A 45 11.35 11.27 -11.01
C PRO A 45 10.36 11.43 -9.84
N ALA A 46 9.14 10.88 -9.96
CA ALA A 46 8.14 10.94 -8.91
C ALA A 46 8.52 10.03 -7.72
N PHE A 47 9.08 8.84 -7.99
CA PHE A 47 9.64 7.98 -6.95
C PHE A 47 10.79 8.65 -6.20
N ALA A 48 11.71 9.29 -6.92
CA ALA A 48 12.83 10.01 -6.30
C ALA A 48 12.33 11.19 -5.45
N GLN A 49 11.32 11.93 -5.92
CA GLN A 49 10.71 13.02 -5.15
C GLN A 49 10.02 12.51 -3.88
N ALA A 50 9.27 11.43 -3.97
CA ALA A 50 8.64 10.78 -2.81
C ALA A 50 9.69 10.29 -1.81
N ALA A 51 10.73 9.59 -2.27
CA ALA A 51 11.82 9.11 -1.44
C ALA A 51 12.52 10.24 -0.69
N ARG A 52 12.84 11.37 -1.36
CA ARG A 52 13.45 12.54 -0.73
C ARG A 52 12.53 13.20 0.29
N ALA A 53 11.24 13.28 0.02
CA ALA A 53 10.27 13.81 0.98
C ALA A 53 10.16 12.93 2.24
N ILE A 54 10.18 11.63 2.11
CA ILE A 54 10.22 10.67 3.23
C ILE A 54 11.54 10.82 4.00
N ALA A 55 12.64 10.92 3.28
CA ALA A 55 14.00 11.01 3.83
C ALA A 55 14.26 12.27 4.69
N GLU A 56 13.39 13.30 4.61
CA GLU A 56 13.45 14.44 5.52
C GLU A 56 13.22 14.05 7.00
N SER A 57 12.55 12.91 7.27
CA SER A 57 12.17 12.53 8.64
C SER A 57 12.46 11.09 9.04
N GLU A 58 12.79 10.21 8.09
CA GLU A 58 13.10 8.81 8.35
C GLU A 58 14.03 8.23 7.27
N THR A 59 14.61 7.08 7.53
CA THR A 59 15.47 6.40 6.56
C THR A 59 14.63 5.82 5.41
N VAL A 60 15.11 5.93 4.17
CA VAL A 60 14.56 5.23 3.01
C VAL A 60 15.54 4.14 2.56
N TRP A 61 15.03 2.91 2.46
CA TRP A 61 15.74 1.82 1.78
C TRP A 61 15.15 1.64 0.40
N MET A 62 15.91 2.07 -0.61
CA MET A 62 15.53 1.93 -2.02
C MET A 62 16.08 0.61 -2.57
N LEU A 63 15.21 -0.32 -2.90
CA LEU A 63 15.59 -1.57 -3.52
C LEU A 63 15.82 -1.37 -5.02
N ALA A 64 16.86 -2.01 -5.54
CA ALA A 64 17.13 -2.04 -6.97
C ALA A 64 17.77 -3.38 -7.34
N GLY A 65 17.43 -3.91 -8.51
CA GLY A 65 18.08 -5.09 -9.05
C GLY A 65 19.58 -4.84 -9.34
N PRO A 66 20.40 -5.89 -9.46
CA PRO A 66 21.85 -5.75 -9.70
C PRO A 66 22.21 -4.93 -10.94
N ALA A 67 21.35 -4.96 -11.98
CA ALA A 67 21.55 -4.18 -13.21
C ALA A 67 21.41 -2.67 -13.00
N ASP A 68 20.51 -2.27 -12.08
CA ASP A 68 20.11 -0.86 -11.90
C ASP A 68 20.74 -0.22 -10.66
N ALA A 69 21.23 -1.02 -9.70
CA ALA A 69 21.70 -0.56 -8.41
C ALA A 69 22.75 0.56 -8.51
N GLY A 70 23.67 0.48 -9.47
CA GLY A 70 24.69 1.51 -9.69
C GLY A 70 24.12 2.84 -10.17
N ALA A 71 23.12 2.83 -11.05
CA ALA A 71 22.43 4.02 -11.52
C ALA A 71 21.58 4.65 -10.40
N VAL A 72 20.89 3.80 -9.62
CA VAL A 72 20.08 4.24 -8.47
C VAL A 72 20.95 4.83 -7.36
N GLN A 73 22.12 4.27 -7.09
CA GLN A 73 23.10 4.86 -6.17
C GLN A 73 23.58 6.23 -6.65
N ALA A 74 23.75 6.41 -7.96
CA ALA A 74 24.14 7.70 -8.53
C ALA A 74 23.00 8.73 -8.44
N GLU A 75 21.74 8.31 -8.63
CA GLU A 75 20.55 9.18 -8.48
C GLU A 75 20.47 9.78 -7.07
N PHE A 76 20.74 8.98 -6.05
CA PHE A 76 20.64 9.39 -4.65
C PHE A 76 22.00 9.76 -4.03
N ALA A 77 23.01 10.03 -4.86
CA ALA A 77 24.32 10.45 -4.36
C ALA A 77 24.22 11.81 -3.63
N GLY A 78 24.46 11.79 -2.32
CA GLY A 78 24.33 12.98 -1.45
C GLY A 78 23.05 13.03 -0.61
N ASP A 79 22.11 12.13 -0.85
CA ASP A 79 20.91 11.97 -0.01
C ASP A 79 21.25 11.04 1.17
N GLU A 80 21.73 11.60 2.31
CA GLU A 80 22.30 10.84 3.44
C GLU A 80 21.35 9.81 4.06
N ASN A 81 20.03 10.03 3.99
CA ASN A 81 19.01 9.17 4.56
C ASN A 81 18.40 8.17 3.55
N ILE A 82 18.93 8.11 2.31
CA ILE A 82 18.47 7.14 1.29
C ILE A 82 19.59 6.12 1.05
N HIS A 83 19.28 4.86 1.31
CA HIS A 83 20.23 3.75 1.17
C HIS A 83 19.77 2.77 0.12
N VAL A 84 20.58 2.50 -0.88
CA VAL A 84 20.25 1.53 -1.93
C VAL A 84 20.62 0.13 -1.47
N LEU A 85 19.63 -0.78 -1.53
CA LEU A 85 19.80 -2.21 -1.26
C LEU A 85 19.70 -2.99 -2.58
N THR A 86 20.69 -3.83 -2.86
CA THR A 86 20.65 -4.68 -4.05
C THR A 86 19.80 -5.91 -3.77
N ILE A 87 18.52 -5.81 -4.10
CA ILE A 87 17.52 -6.89 -3.99
C ILE A 87 16.73 -6.90 -5.29
N GLU A 88 16.59 -8.08 -5.89
CA GLU A 88 15.84 -8.29 -7.13
C GLU A 88 14.35 -8.48 -6.83
N THR A 89 13.49 -7.80 -7.57
CA THR A 89 12.04 -7.92 -7.54
C THR A 89 11.52 -8.03 -8.97
N ASP A 90 10.28 -8.44 -9.15
CA ASP A 90 9.63 -8.45 -10.45
C ASP A 90 8.98 -7.09 -10.75
N ASP A 91 8.48 -6.36 -9.70
CA ASP A 91 7.93 -5.02 -9.84
C ASP A 91 8.23 -4.13 -8.61
N ALA A 92 7.68 -2.90 -8.58
CA ALA A 92 8.02 -1.86 -7.61
C ALA A 92 6.96 -1.61 -6.52
N TRP A 93 6.11 -2.58 -6.26
CA TRP A 93 4.98 -2.47 -5.31
C TRP A 93 5.39 -2.86 -3.89
N ALA A 94 6.24 -2.03 -3.27
CA ALA A 94 6.85 -2.30 -1.96
C ALA A 94 5.83 -2.58 -0.85
N ARG A 95 4.63 -2.01 -0.91
CA ARG A 95 3.54 -2.23 0.04
C ARG A 95 3.10 -3.69 0.04
N ASP A 96 3.00 -4.30 -1.12
CA ASP A 96 2.36 -5.59 -1.31
C ASP A 96 3.35 -6.75 -1.26
N VAL A 97 4.59 -6.51 -1.73
CA VAL A 97 5.65 -7.53 -1.74
C VAL A 97 6.59 -7.45 -0.54
N GLY A 98 6.57 -6.33 0.20
CA GLY A 98 7.37 -6.13 1.41
C GLY A 98 6.77 -6.83 2.64
N PRO A 99 7.56 -7.00 3.71
CA PRO A 99 7.06 -7.62 4.93
C PRO A 99 6.04 -6.73 5.63
N THR A 100 4.90 -7.29 6.05
CA THR A 100 4.07 -6.63 7.05
C THR A 100 4.78 -6.71 8.39
N CYS A 101 5.12 -5.57 8.98
CA CYS A 101 5.85 -5.55 10.24
C CYS A 101 4.93 -5.61 11.46
N VAL A 102 5.35 -6.38 12.45
CA VAL A 102 4.70 -6.49 13.77
C VAL A 102 5.69 -6.13 14.87
N VAL A 103 5.18 -5.58 15.97
CA VAL A 103 5.98 -5.14 17.13
C VAL A 103 5.45 -5.74 18.42
N ASP A 104 6.34 -6.00 19.39
CA ASP A 104 5.99 -6.39 20.75
C ASP A 104 6.12 -5.20 21.72
N ASP A 105 5.71 -5.41 22.98
CA ASP A 105 5.79 -4.40 24.04
C ASP A 105 7.24 -4.09 24.50
N HIS A 106 8.22 -4.83 23.99
CA HIS A 106 9.64 -4.63 24.28
C HIS A 106 10.38 -3.88 23.18
N GLY A 107 9.68 -3.51 22.12
CA GLY A 107 10.25 -2.83 20.97
C GLY A 107 10.94 -3.77 19.96
N THR A 108 10.67 -5.07 20.01
CA THR A 108 11.13 -5.98 18.97
C THR A 108 10.28 -5.82 17.72
N VAL A 109 10.94 -5.70 16.57
CA VAL A 109 10.27 -5.64 15.26
C VAL A 109 10.55 -6.91 14.48
N ARG A 110 9.52 -7.55 13.94
CA ARG A 110 9.63 -8.71 13.06
C ARG A 110 8.78 -8.50 11.81
N GLY A 111 9.18 -9.07 10.68
CA GLY A 111 8.38 -9.12 9.46
C GLY A 111 7.45 -10.33 9.45
N VAL A 112 6.35 -10.22 8.74
CA VAL A 112 5.51 -11.36 8.32
C VAL A 112 5.69 -11.51 6.81
N ASP A 113 6.07 -12.71 6.38
CA ASP A 113 6.35 -13.09 4.99
C ASP A 113 5.13 -13.83 4.44
N TRP A 114 4.20 -13.06 3.84
CA TRP A 114 2.99 -13.57 3.22
C TRP A 114 3.28 -14.19 1.85
N GLN A 115 2.39 -15.05 1.37
CA GLN A 115 2.40 -15.46 -0.01
C GLN A 115 1.88 -14.32 -0.89
N PHE A 116 2.70 -13.92 -1.88
CA PHE A 116 2.30 -13.00 -2.93
C PHE A 116 2.04 -13.77 -4.23
N ASN A 117 0.98 -13.42 -4.95
CA ASN A 117 0.55 -14.11 -6.17
C ASN A 117 0.13 -13.15 -7.30
N ALA A 118 0.74 -11.98 -7.38
CA ALA A 118 0.40 -10.94 -8.36
C ALA A 118 -1.09 -10.54 -8.34
N TRP A 119 -1.67 -10.41 -7.13
CA TRP A 119 -3.04 -9.97 -6.82
C TRP A 119 -4.17 -10.89 -7.33
N GLY A 120 -3.89 -12.11 -7.69
CA GLY A 120 -4.96 -13.01 -8.12
C GLY A 120 -4.50 -14.33 -8.70
N GLY A 121 -3.20 -14.52 -8.85
CA GLY A 121 -2.58 -15.76 -9.34
C GLY A 121 -3.12 -16.16 -10.71
N MET A 122 -3.60 -17.41 -10.80
CA MET A 122 -4.16 -17.94 -12.04
C MET A 122 -5.62 -17.53 -12.31
N VAL A 123 -6.26 -16.78 -11.40
CA VAL A 123 -7.68 -16.39 -11.53
C VAL A 123 -7.80 -15.04 -12.23
N ASP A 124 -7.12 -14.05 -11.68
CA ASP A 124 -7.16 -12.65 -12.10
C ASP A 124 -5.85 -11.89 -11.77
N GLY A 125 -4.73 -12.64 -11.70
CA GLY A 125 -3.40 -12.04 -11.49
C GLY A 125 -2.94 -11.18 -12.66
N LEU A 126 -2.26 -10.08 -12.34
CA LEU A 126 -1.89 -9.06 -13.33
C LEU A 126 -0.67 -9.42 -14.15
N TYR A 127 0.17 -10.36 -13.68
CA TYR A 127 1.31 -10.90 -14.45
C TYR A 127 1.63 -12.35 -14.09
N ALA A 128 2.30 -13.04 -15.02
CA ALA A 128 2.47 -14.49 -14.97
C ALA A 128 3.63 -14.97 -14.08
N HIS A 129 4.58 -14.09 -13.76
CA HIS A 129 5.80 -14.41 -13.01
C HIS A 129 5.96 -13.42 -11.84
N TRP A 130 5.97 -13.94 -10.61
CA TRP A 130 6.04 -13.14 -9.37
C TRP A 130 6.95 -13.78 -8.30
N GLU A 131 7.84 -14.68 -8.71
CA GLU A 131 8.65 -15.44 -7.76
C GLU A 131 9.63 -14.56 -6.99
N LYS A 132 10.18 -13.49 -7.60
CA LYS A 132 11.09 -12.56 -6.94
C LYS A 132 10.32 -11.66 -5.98
N ASP A 133 9.14 -11.22 -6.36
CA ASP A 133 8.24 -10.44 -5.52
C ASP A 133 7.80 -11.27 -4.31
N ASN A 134 7.40 -12.52 -4.50
CA ASN A 134 7.07 -13.43 -3.41
C ASN A 134 8.25 -13.71 -2.45
N ALA A 135 9.48 -13.53 -2.90
CA ALA A 135 10.68 -13.67 -2.07
C ALA A 135 11.14 -12.36 -1.41
N ALA A 136 10.58 -11.21 -1.81
CA ALA A 136 11.07 -9.89 -1.43
C ALA A 136 10.95 -9.62 0.07
N ALA A 137 9.85 -9.98 0.73
CA ALA A 137 9.64 -9.75 2.16
C ALA A 137 10.78 -10.38 3.00
N ARG A 138 11.12 -11.62 2.71
CA ARG A 138 12.21 -12.34 3.38
C ARG A 138 13.57 -11.74 3.09
N ALA A 139 13.82 -11.32 1.86
CA ALA A 139 15.07 -10.67 1.46
C ALA A 139 15.24 -9.30 2.15
N ILE A 140 14.18 -8.51 2.26
CA ILE A 140 14.16 -7.24 2.98
C ILE A 140 14.44 -7.47 4.47
N CYS A 141 13.76 -8.42 5.12
CA CYS A 141 14.01 -8.76 6.52
C CYS A 141 15.48 -9.13 6.76
N ALA A 142 16.07 -9.95 5.88
CA ALA A 142 17.47 -10.33 5.96
C ALA A 142 18.42 -9.12 5.83
N ALA A 143 18.18 -8.26 4.86
CA ALA A 143 19.00 -7.07 4.61
C ALA A 143 18.92 -6.06 5.77
N LEU A 144 17.76 -5.94 6.42
CA LEU A 144 17.55 -5.03 7.54
C LEU A 144 17.88 -5.65 8.91
N GLY A 145 18.32 -6.92 8.94
CA GLY A 145 18.65 -7.63 10.17
C GLY A 145 17.42 -7.92 11.05
N MET A 146 16.24 -8.02 10.46
CA MET A 146 14.99 -8.36 11.15
C MET A 146 14.73 -9.86 11.05
N ASP A 147 14.17 -10.43 12.10
CA ASP A 147 13.61 -11.77 12.05
C ASP A 147 12.22 -11.76 11.42
N CYS A 148 11.73 -12.93 11.00
CA CYS A 148 10.56 -13.02 10.15
C CYS A 148 9.68 -14.21 10.56
N TYR A 149 8.37 -14.06 10.43
CA TYR A 149 7.40 -15.14 10.52
C TYR A 149 7.05 -15.65 9.14
N ASP A 150 7.02 -16.98 9.01
CA ASP A 150 6.58 -17.64 7.79
C ASP A 150 5.05 -17.71 7.73
N ALA A 151 4.47 -17.01 6.77
CA ALA A 151 3.03 -17.01 6.48
C ALA A 151 2.74 -17.35 5.00
N GLN A 152 3.68 -18.04 4.33
CA GLN A 152 3.60 -18.40 2.90
C GLN A 152 2.46 -19.38 2.55
N HIS A 153 1.67 -19.81 3.54
CA HIS A 153 0.45 -20.58 3.32
C HIS A 153 -0.79 -19.72 3.09
N PHE A 154 -0.68 -18.39 3.26
CA PHE A 154 -1.80 -17.45 3.19
C PHE A 154 -1.45 -16.29 2.28
N VAL A 155 -2.26 -16.07 1.24
CA VAL A 155 -2.09 -14.96 0.30
C VAL A 155 -2.62 -13.68 0.94
N LEU A 156 -1.71 -12.68 1.08
CA LEU A 156 -2.08 -11.36 1.58
C LEU A 156 -1.09 -10.31 1.04
N GLU A 157 -1.62 -9.17 0.67
CA GLU A 157 -0.86 -7.97 0.33
C GLU A 157 -0.99 -6.90 1.42
N GLY A 158 0.05 -6.12 1.66
CA GLY A 158 0.04 -5.04 2.65
C GLY A 158 -1.01 -3.97 2.37
N GLY A 159 -1.32 -3.70 1.09
CA GLY A 159 -2.37 -2.76 0.67
C GLY A 159 -3.80 -3.23 0.93
N SER A 160 -4.00 -4.54 1.13
CA SER A 160 -5.31 -5.13 1.43
C SER A 160 -5.77 -4.92 2.88
N ILE A 161 -4.89 -4.43 3.76
CA ILE A 161 -5.13 -4.25 5.21
C ILE A 161 -4.67 -2.87 5.68
N HIS A 162 -5.35 -2.31 6.70
CA HIS A 162 -4.92 -1.11 7.40
C HIS A 162 -5.18 -1.22 8.90
N SER A 163 -4.18 -0.88 9.74
CA SER A 163 -4.22 -1.08 11.20
C SER A 163 -4.40 0.24 11.96
N ASP A 164 -5.22 0.23 13.03
CA ASP A 164 -5.28 1.31 14.00
C ASP A 164 -4.18 1.23 15.07
N GLY A 165 -3.37 0.16 15.07
CA GLY A 165 -2.38 -0.12 16.10
C GLY A 165 -2.96 -0.56 17.46
N GLU A 166 -4.28 -0.56 17.62
CA GLU A 166 -4.98 -0.86 18.85
C GLU A 166 -5.86 -2.12 18.76
N GLY A 167 -5.63 -2.94 17.73
CA GLY A 167 -6.25 -4.24 17.54
C GLY A 167 -7.38 -4.27 16.51
N THR A 168 -7.60 -3.19 15.75
CA THR A 168 -8.58 -3.14 14.67
C THR A 168 -7.88 -3.14 13.31
N ILE A 169 -8.27 -4.04 12.42
CA ILE A 169 -7.84 -4.06 11.02
C ILE A 169 -9.04 -3.72 10.13
N LEU A 170 -8.83 -2.80 9.18
CA LEU A 170 -9.73 -2.56 8.04
C LEU A 170 -9.30 -3.47 6.88
N ALA A 171 -10.28 -4.00 6.17
CA ALA A 171 -10.10 -4.74 4.92
C ALA A 171 -11.34 -4.61 4.05
N THR A 172 -11.24 -4.86 2.74
CA THR A 172 -12.42 -4.93 1.86
C THR A 172 -12.86 -6.38 1.63
N GLU A 173 -14.17 -6.59 1.54
CA GLU A 173 -14.73 -7.89 1.18
C GLU A 173 -14.37 -8.25 -0.27
N ALA A 174 -14.40 -7.27 -1.16
CA ALA A 174 -14.07 -7.45 -2.58
C ALA A 174 -12.66 -8.04 -2.76
N CYS A 175 -11.68 -7.64 -1.95
CA CYS A 175 -10.32 -8.13 -2.02
C CYS A 175 -10.16 -9.47 -1.30
N LEU A 176 -10.23 -9.49 0.04
CA LEU A 176 -9.81 -10.66 0.82
C LEU A 176 -10.74 -11.87 0.67
N LEU A 177 -11.99 -11.67 0.24
CA LEU A 177 -12.92 -12.76 -0.06
C LEU A 177 -12.96 -13.12 -1.55
N SER A 178 -12.08 -12.55 -2.37
CA SER A 178 -11.99 -12.87 -3.79
C SER A 178 -11.44 -14.29 -4.01
N ARG A 179 -11.78 -14.85 -5.18
CA ARG A 179 -11.28 -16.17 -5.57
C ARG A 179 -9.78 -16.20 -5.88
N GLY A 180 -9.21 -15.04 -6.12
CA GLY A 180 -7.78 -14.86 -6.42
C GLY A 180 -6.88 -14.84 -5.17
N ARG A 181 -7.43 -14.94 -3.96
CA ARG A 181 -6.65 -14.93 -2.70
C ARG A 181 -6.65 -16.30 -2.03
N ASN A 182 -7.59 -16.51 -1.10
CA ASN A 182 -7.66 -17.74 -0.28
C ASN A 182 -9.04 -18.40 -0.43
N PRO A 183 -9.40 -18.93 -1.62
CA PRO A 183 -10.76 -19.39 -1.93
C PRO A 183 -11.22 -20.60 -1.11
N GLU A 184 -10.28 -21.35 -0.53
CA GLU A 184 -10.58 -22.50 0.32
C GLU A 184 -10.94 -22.12 1.76
N LEU A 185 -10.72 -20.85 2.14
CA LEU A 185 -10.97 -20.35 3.50
C LEU A 185 -12.31 -19.62 3.57
N SER A 186 -13.04 -19.86 4.63
CA SER A 186 -14.21 -19.05 5.00
C SER A 186 -13.75 -17.68 5.54
N ARG A 187 -14.64 -16.69 5.54
CA ARG A 187 -14.42 -15.38 6.17
C ARG A 187 -13.90 -15.50 7.61
N ALA A 188 -14.46 -16.41 8.41
CA ALA A 188 -14.04 -16.60 9.79
C ALA A 188 -12.62 -17.15 9.91
N GLU A 189 -12.19 -18.01 8.99
CA GLU A 189 -10.82 -18.51 8.94
C GLU A 189 -9.84 -17.41 8.49
N ILE A 190 -10.20 -16.60 7.49
CA ILE A 190 -9.41 -15.42 7.09
C ILE A 190 -9.26 -14.44 8.28
N GLU A 191 -10.35 -14.13 8.99
CA GLU A 191 -10.27 -13.30 10.19
C GLU A 191 -9.35 -13.91 11.27
N GLN A 192 -9.35 -15.24 11.40
CA GLN A 192 -8.48 -15.91 12.36
C GLN A 192 -7.01 -15.80 11.96
N GLU A 193 -6.67 -15.91 10.67
CA GLU A 193 -5.30 -15.68 10.19
C GLU A 193 -4.84 -14.23 10.46
N LEU A 194 -5.68 -13.23 10.17
CA LEU A 194 -5.36 -11.84 10.50
C LEU A 194 -5.15 -11.64 12.01
N LYS A 195 -5.95 -12.27 12.85
CA LYS A 195 -5.78 -12.23 14.32
C LYS A 195 -4.50 -12.91 14.77
N ASN A 196 -4.17 -14.05 14.18
CA ASN A 196 -2.98 -14.84 14.52
C ASN A 196 -1.68 -14.11 14.17
N TYR A 197 -1.63 -13.48 12.99
CA TYR A 197 -0.40 -12.87 12.47
C TYR A 197 -0.26 -11.38 12.79
N LEU A 198 -1.37 -10.66 12.93
CA LEU A 198 -1.35 -9.20 13.14
C LEU A 198 -1.70 -8.78 14.56
N GLY A 199 -2.02 -9.74 15.46
CA GLY A 199 -2.49 -9.42 16.81
C GLY A 199 -3.84 -8.70 16.83
N ALA A 200 -4.60 -8.77 15.74
CA ALA A 200 -5.90 -8.14 15.63
C ALA A 200 -6.92 -8.79 16.57
N GLN A 201 -7.80 -7.98 17.12
CA GLN A 201 -8.94 -8.43 17.92
C GLN A 201 -10.24 -8.33 17.11
N LYS A 202 -10.28 -7.40 16.15
CA LYS A 202 -11.44 -7.10 15.33
C LYS A 202 -11.04 -6.78 13.89
N ILE A 203 -11.78 -7.35 12.96
CA ILE A 203 -11.71 -6.98 11.56
C ILE A 203 -12.97 -6.19 11.20
N VAL A 204 -12.81 -5.01 10.63
CA VAL A 204 -13.90 -4.18 10.10
C VAL A 204 -13.86 -4.29 8.59
N TRP A 205 -14.92 -4.86 8.04
CA TRP A 205 -15.06 -5.13 6.62
C TRP A 205 -15.76 -3.99 5.92
N LEU A 206 -15.12 -3.44 4.89
CA LEU A 206 -15.75 -2.55 3.94
C LEU A 206 -16.24 -3.38 2.74
N PRO A 207 -17.47 -3.17 2.24
CA PRO A 207 -17.99 -3.98 1.14
C PRO A 207 -17.17 -3.82 -0.14
N ARG A 208 -16.71 -2.60 -0.41
CA ARG A 208 -16.09 -2.21 -1.68
C ARG A 208 -14.94 -1.22 -1.45
N GLY A 209 -14.04 -1.14 -2.43
CA GLY A 209 -12.93 -0.19 -2.52
C GLY A 209 -13.13 0.90 -3.58
N ILE A 210 -12.08 1.21 -4.33
CA ILE A 210 -12.12 2.17 -5.44
C ILE A 210 -12.58 1.48 -6.73
N TYR A 211 -13.41 2.18 -7.50
CA TYR A 211 -13.89 1.70 -8.78
C TYR A 211 -12.73 1.43 -9.74
N ASN A 212 -12.76 0.25 -10.36
CA ASN A 212 -11.78 -0.23 -11.31
C ASN A 212 -10.35 -0.38 -10.74
N ASP A 213 -10.24 -0.67 -9.45
CA ASP A 213 -8.96 -1.03 -8.82
C ASP A 213 -8.60 -2.48 -9.18
N GLU A 214 -7.48 -2.64 -9.87
CA GLU A 214 -6.98 -3.91 -10.42
C GLU A 214 -6.61 -4.92 -9.34
N THR A 215 -6.36 -4.46 -8.11
CA THR A 215 -5.99 -5.32 -6.98
C THR A 215 -7.21 -5.97 -6.30
N ASN A 216 -8.37 -5.98 -6.94
CA ASN A 216 -9.67 -6.34 -6.35
C ASN A 216 -10.09 -5.38 -5.23
N GLU A 217 -9.84 -4.09 -5.39
CA GLU A 217 -10.30 -3.04 -4.48
C GLU A 217 -9.59 -3.10 -3.10
N HIS A 218 -8.27 -2.91 -3.08
CA HIS A 218 -7.49 -2.77 -1.84
C HIS A 218 -8.06 -1.67 -0.93
N VAL A 219 -7.97 -1.90 0.40
CA VAL A 219 -8.48 -0.93 1.38
C VAL A 219 -7.67 0.37 1.39
N ASP A 220 -6.38 0.34 1.09
CA ASP A 220 -5.47 1.49 1.10
C ASP A 220 -5.79 2.55 0.04
N ASN A 221 -6.60 2.20 -0.97
CA ASN A 221 -7.13 3.14 -1.95
C ASN A 221 -8.43 3.81 -1.50
N VAL A 222 -9.20 3.19 -0.58
CA VAL A 222 -10.53 3.68 -0.21
C VAL A 222 -10.63 4.21 1.20
N CYS A 223 -9.90 3.64 2.17
CA CYS A 223 -10.03 4.02 3.58
C CYS A 223 -8.69 3.85 4.32
N ALA A 224 -8.28 4.86 5.06
CA ALA A 224 -7.06 4.83 5.87
C ALA A 224 -7.28 5.43 7.26
N TYR A 225 -6.65 4.84 8.29
CA TYR A 225 -6.61 5.41 9.62
C TYR A 225 -5.76 6.67 9.66
N VAL A 226 -6.27 7.69 10.33
CA VAL A 226 -5.55 8.93 10.64
C VAL A 226 -5.35 9.12 12.14
N GLY A 227 -6.02 8.29 12.93
CA GLY A 227 -5.95 8.22 14.38
C GLY A 227 -6.79 7.06 14.91
N PRO A 228 -6.77 6.78 16.23
CA PRO A 228 -7.56 5.71 16.82
C PRO A 228 -9.07 5.95 16.62
N ALA A 229 -9.77 5.01 15.96
CA ALA A 229 -11.17 5.12 15.55
C ALA A 229 -11.46 6.35 14.65
N GLU A 230 -10.45 6.87 13.95
CA GLU A 230 -10.57 8.01 13.05
C GLU A 230 -10.01 7.64 11.68
N VAL A 231 -10.81 7.81 10.64
CA VAL A 231 -10.46 7.39 9.28
C VAL A 231 -10.78 8.48 8.25
N VAL A 232 -10.03 8.48 7.14
CA VAL A 232 -10.44 9.13 5.91
C VAL A 232 -11.07 8.09 4.98
N LEU A 233 -12.11 8.49 4.25
CA LEU A 233 -12.80 7.67 3.26
C LEU A 233 -12.84 8.41 1.93
N ALA A 234 -12.42 7.75 0.86
CA ALA A 234 -12.52 8.27 -0.51
C ALA A 234 -13.98 8.59 -0.84
N TRP A 235 -14.24 9.80 -1.34
CA TRP A 235 -15.61 10.30 -1.48
C TRP A 235 -15.81 11.12 -2.76
N THR A 236 -17.00 11.01 -3.31
CA THR A 236 -17.53 11.92 -4.31
C THR A 236 -18.97 12.29 -3.95
N GLU A 237 -19.39 13.51 -4.30
CA GLU A 237 -20.79 13.92 -4.17
C GLU A 237 -21.55 13.74 -5.50
N ASP A 238 -20.87 13.30 -6.58
CA ASP A 238 -21.52 13.02 -7.87
C ASP A 238 -22.19 11.64 -7.84
N GLU A 239 -23.50 11.60 -7.68
CA GLU A 239 -24.29 10.37 -7.68
C GLU A 239 -24.24 9.58 -9.02
N ASN A 240 -23.76 10.21 -10.09
CA ASN A 240 -23.58 9.55 -11.39
C ASN A 240 -22.20 8.90 -11.52
N ASP A 241 -21.23 9.25 -10.66
CA ASP A 241 -19.95 8.56 -10.63
C ASP A 241 -20.14 7.17 -9.99
N PRO A 242 -19.68 6.07 -10.63
CA PRO A 242 -19.78 4.73 -10.07
C PRO A 242 -19.14 4.62 -8.67
N GLN A 243 -18.16 5.47 -8.34
CA GLN A 243 -17.54 5.50 -7.00
C GLN A 243 -18.52 5.93 -5.90
N TYR A 244 -19.53 6.75 -6.21
CA TYR A 244 -20.49 7.22 -5.19
C TYR A 244 -21.15 6.04 -4.46
N ALA A 245 -21.68 5.07 -5.20
CA ALA A 245 -22.34 3.90 -4.60
C ALA A 245 -21.37 3.04 -3.77
N LEU A 246 -20.12 2.89 -4.20
CA LEU A 246 -19.09 2.13 -3.50
C LEU A 246 -18.68 2.82 -2.19
N SER A 247 -18.41 4.12 -2.25
CA SER A 247 -18.08 4.92 -1.07
C SER A 247 -19.23 5.00 -0.09
N ARG A 248 -20.49 5.10 -0.58
CA ARG A 248 -21.68 5.09 0.28
C ARG A 248 -21.83 3.79 1.05
N ALA A 249 -21.64 2.64 0.38
CA ALA A 249 -21.69 1.33 1.03
C ALA A 249 -20.61 1.20 2.13
N SER A 250 -19.41 1.70 1.88
CA SER A 250 -18.32 1.70 2.86
C SER A 250 -18.59 2.66 4.02
N LEU A 251 -19.18 3.83 3.76
CA LEU A 251 -19.62 4.75 4.82
C LEU A 251 -20.69 4.12 5.71
N ASP A 252 -21.72 3.51 5.13
CA ASP A 252 -22.79 2.84 5.88
C ASP A 252 -22.24 1.71 6.79
N ALA A 253 -21.22 0.99 6.32
CA ALA A 253 -20.53 -0.03 7.13
C ALA A 253 -19.75 0.59 8.30
N LEU A 254 -19.06 1.70 8.08
CA LEU A 254 -18.30 2.40 9.13
C LEU A 254 -19.21 3.07 10.18
N GLU A 255 -20.36 3.62 9.76
CA GLU A 255 -21.31 4.29 10.68
C GLU A 255 -21.88 3.34 11.74
N VAL A 256 -22.04 2.06 11.42
CA VAL A 256 -22.54 1.04 12.36
C VAL A 256 -21.45 0.26 13.08
N ALA A 257 -20.22 0.30 12.55
CA ALA A 257 -19.10 -0.40 13.14
C ALA A 257 -18.55 0.28 14.39
N THR A 258 -17.80 -0.49 15.16
CA THR A 258 -16.93 0.04 16.23
C THR A 258 -15.55 -0.58 16.05
N ASP A 259 -14.54 0.05 16.61
CA ASP A 259 -13.22 -0.55 16.71
C ASP A 259 -13.14 -1.68 17.77
N ALA A 260 -11.96 -2.23 17.99
CA ALA A 260 -11.70 -3.28 18.98
C ALA A 260 -11.96 -2.82 20.43
N LYS A 261 -11.91 -1.51 20.69
CA LYS A 261 -12.19 -0.91 22.02
C LYS A 261 -13.63 -0.44 22.18
N GLY A 262 -14.50 -0.68 21.18
CA GLY A 262 -15.92 -0.32 21.20
C GLY A 262 -16.20 1.15 20.84
N ARG A 263 -15.24 1.91 20.30
CA ARG A 263 -15.43 3.29 19.86
C ARG A 263 -16.05 3.29 18.46
N HIS A 264 -17.02 4.18 18.21
CA HIS A 264 -17.53 4.45 16.88
C HIS A 264 -16.50 5.22 16.05
N PHE A 265 -16.53 5.02 14.72
CA PHE A 265 -15.63 5.70 13.82
C PHE A 265 -16.02 7.16 13.59
N THR A 266 -15.02 8.04 13.60
CA THR A 266 -15.11 9.38 12.99
C THR A 266 -14.62 9.25 11.55
N VAL A 267 -15.51 9.50 10.60
CA VAL A 267 -15.20 9.37 9.18
C VAL A 267 -15.05 10.75 8.54
N HIS A 268 -13.86 11.04 8.01
CA HIS A 268 -13.59 12.24 7.23
C HIS A 268 -13.67 11.89 5.74
N LYS A 269 -14.53 12.59 5.01
CA LYS A 269 -14.63 12.45 3.56
C LYS A 269 -13.44 13.12 2.90
N LEU A 270 -12.63 12.36 2.17
CA LEU A 270 -11.54 12.86 1.37
C LEU A 270 -11.96 12.76 -0.11
N PRO A 271 -11.99 13.87 -0.88
CA PRO A 271 -12.48 13.78 -2.25
C PRO A 271 -11.63 12.80 -3.08
N ILE A 272 -12.21 12.21 -4.10
CA ILE A 272 -11.46 11.65 -5.24
C ILE A 272 -11.23 12.76 -6.28
N PRO A 273 -10.39 12.57 -7.31
CA PRO A 273 -10.31 13.52 -8.42
C PRO A 273 -11.69 13.85 -8.99
N ALA A 274 -11.95 15.13 -9.23
CA ALA A 274 -13.25 15.63 -9.69
C ALA A 274 -13.61 15.09 -11.08
N LYS A 275 -12.60 14.72 -11.87
CA LYS A 275 -12.77 14.08 -13.17
C LYS A 275 -12.08 12.72 -13.18
N PRO A 276 -12.71 11.70 -13.81
CA PRO A 276 -12.04 10.43 -14.02
C PRO A 276 -10.69 10.61 -14.71
N ILE A 277 -9.65 10.03 -14.12
CA ILE A 277 -8.33 10.01 -14.74
C ILE A 277 -8.25 8.72 -15.54
N CYS A 278 -7.99 8.86 -16.84
CA CYS A 278 -7.99 7.74 -17.76
C CYS A 278 -6.64 7.62 -18.48
N VAL A 279 -6.34 6.40 -18.91
CA VAL A 279 -5.19 6.11 -19.79
C VAL A 279 -5.35 6.82 -21.12
N THR A 280 -4.29 7.43 -21.62
CA THR A 280 -4.27 8.11 -22.93
C THR A 280 -3.67 7.21 -24.02
N GLU A 281 -3.99 7.51 -25.29
CA GLU A 281 -3.36 6.82 -26.43
C GLU A 281 -1.83 7.01 -26.48
N GLU A 282 -1.33 8.14 -25.98
CA GLU A 282 0.11 8.40 -25.88
C GLU A 282 0.78 7.51 -24.84
N GLU A 283 0.16 7.35 -23.68
CA GLU A 283 0.66 6.49 -22.60
C GLU A 283 0.73 5.03 -23.01
N LEU A 284 -0.22 4.53 -23.80
CA LEU A 284 -0.19 3.16 -24.31
C LEU A 284 1.07 2.83 -25.12
N GLN A 285 1.70 3.82 -25.74
CA GLN A 285 2.95 3.63 -26.49
C GLN A 285 4.17 3.41 -25.56
N GLY A 286 4.03 3.73 -24.29
CA GLY A 286 5.11 3.58 -23.29
C GLY A 286 5.18 2.23 -22.62
N TYR A 287 4.14 1.39 -22.74
CA TYR A 287 4.13 0.05 -22.17
C TYR A 287 4.75 -0.99 -23.10
N VAL A 288 5.37 -2.00 -22.51
CA VAL A 288 5.81 -3.21 -23.20
C VAL A 288 5.34 -4.39 -22.34
N PHE A 289 4.19 -4.94 -22.70
CA PHE A 289 3.59 -6.07 -22.01
C PHE A 289 4.26 -7.39 -22.41
N GLU A 290 4.43 -8.28 -21.46
CA GLU A 290 4.85 -9.66 -21.66
C GLU A 290 3.63 -10.57 -21.85
N GLU A 291 3.87 -11.79 -22.34
CA GLU A 291 2.79 -12.78 -22.47
C GLU A 291 2.22 -13.15 -21.10
N GLY A 292 0.92 -13.01 -20.93
CA GLY A 292 0.22 -13.29 -19.67
C GLY A 292 0.10 -12.10 -18.72
N GLU A 293 0.56 -10.90 -19.13
CA GLU A 293 0.25 -9.65 -18.43
C GLU A 293 -1.11 -9.11 -18.83
N ASP A 294 -1.80 -8.49 -17.88
CA ASP A 294 -2.99 -7.71 -18.17
C ASP A 294 -2.61 -6.44 -18.95
N THR A 295 -3.43 -6.04 -19.91
CA THR A 295 -3.14 -4.92 -20.80
C THR A 295 -4.13 -3.78 -20.58
N ARG A 296 -3.69 -2.55 -20.88
CA ARG A 296 -4.51 -1.35 -20.73
C ARG A 296 -5.12 -0.92 -22.05
N GLU A 297 -6.24 -0.20 -21.95
CA GLU A 297 -6.93 0.41 -23.10
C GLU A 297 -7.00 1.94 -22.95
N ALA A 298 -6.98 2.66 -24.08
CA ALA A 298 -7.19 4.10 -24.08
C ALA A 298 -8.60 4.45 -23.56
N GLY A 299 -8.68 5.41 -22.65
CA GLY A 299 -9.94 5.77 -21.99
C GLY A 299 -10.31 4.90 -20.80
N GLU A 300 -9.54 3.87 -20.50
CA GLU A 300 -9.69 3.09 -19.27
C GLU A 300 -9.48 3.99 -18.05
N ARG A 301 -10.44 3.98 -17.11
CA ARG A 301 -10.36 4.76 -15.88
C ARG A 301 -9.39 4.11 -14.88
N LEU A 302 -8.44 4.90 -14.42
CA LEU A 302 -7.49 4.49 -13.39
C LEU A 302 -8.07 4.68 -11.97
N ALA A 303 -7.63 3.87 -11.02
CA ALA A 303 -8.06 3.90 -9.62
C ALA A 303 -7.41 5.06 -8.83
N ALA A 304 -7.63 6.28 -9.28
CA ALA A 304 -7.05 7.48 -8.68
C ALA A 304 -7.70 7.82 -7.34
N SER A 305 -6.92 7.86 -6.28
CA SER A 305 -7.39 8.19 -4.93
C SER A 305 -6.35 8.97 -4.14
N TYR A 306 -6.78 10.06 -3.48
CA TYR A 306 -5.94 10.77 -2.51
C TYR A 306 -5.79 10.01 -1.19
N VAL A 307 -6.58 8.95 -0.94
CA VAL A 307 -6.42 8.08 0.24
C VAL A 307 -5.16 7.24 0.17
N ASN A 308 -4.62 7.04 -1.02
CA ASN A 308 -3.37 6.30 -1.23
C ASN A 308 -2.13 7.16 -0.93
N PHE A 309 -2.12 7.86 0.21
CA PHE A 309 -1.00 8.62 0.75
C PHE A 309 -0.16 7.75 1.71
N TYR A 310 1.07 8.16 1.96
CA TYR A 310 1.95 7.54 2.95
C TYR A 310 2.18 8.48 4.14
N ILE A 311 2.14 7.93 5.36
CA ILE A 311 2.39 8.66 6.60
C ILE A 311 3.84 8.42 7.03
N SER A 312 4.74 9.39 6.83
CA SER A 312 6.09 9.36 7.40
C SER A 312 6.15 10.01 8.78
N ASN A 313 7.27 9.87 9.49
CA ASN A 313 7.44 10.49 10.82
C ASN A 313 7.16 12.00 10.82
N GLY A 314 7.58 12.72 9.78
CA GLY A 314 7.46 14.17 9.68
C GLY A 314 6.50 14.66 8.62
N GLY A 315 5.91 13.77 7.81
CA GLY A 315 5.15 14.17 6.64
C GLY A 315 4.02 13.26 6.22
N ILE A 316 3.19 13.79 5.35
CA ILE A 316 2.18 13.07 4.58
C ILE A 316 2.58 13.18 3.12
N ILE A 317 2.94 12.08 2.51
CA ILE A 317 3.34 12.01 1.10
C ILE A 317 2.07 11.76 0.30
N LEU A 318 1.58 12.80 -0.35
CA LEU A 318 0.23 12.83 -0.92
C LEU A 318 0.29 12.84 -2.44
N PRO A 319 -0.36 11.87 -3.13
CA PRO A 319 -0.44 11.91 -4.58
C PRO A 319 -1.22 13.15 -5.07
N GLN A 320 -0.78 13.72 -6.19
CA GLN A 320 -1.45 14.80 -6.89
C GLN A 320 -1.64 14.41 -8.34
N PHE A 321 -2.77 14.80 -8.90
CA PHE A 321 -3.20 14.37 -10.21
C PHE A 321 -3.34 15.51 -11.23
N GLY A 322 -3.06 16.78 -10.80
CA GLY A 322 -3.34 17.96 -11.61
C GLY A 322 -4.84 18.27 -11.68
N ASP A 323 -5.57 17.87 -10.66
CA ASP A 323 -7.03 17.97 -10.55
C ASP A 323 -7.43 19.11 -9.60
N GLU A 324 -8.65 19.64 -9.77
CA GLU A 324 -9.17 20.73 -8.95
C GLU A 324 -9.31 20.36 -7.45
N ASN A 325 -9.41 19.07 -7.12
CA ASN A 325 -9.47 18.57 -5.75
C ASN A 325 -8.09 18.38 -5.10
N ASP A 326 -6.98 18.56 -5.83
CA ASP A 326 -5.62 18.44 -5.27
C ASP A 326 -5.41 19.33 -4.04
N ALA A 327 -5.84 20.60 -4.12
CA ALA A 327 -5.68 21.54 -3.01
C ALA A 327 -6.57 21.23 -1.81
N GLU A 328 -7.76 20.69 -2.04
CA GLU A 328 -8.67 20.29 -0.98
C GLU A 328 -8.16 19.06 -0.21
N ALA A 329 -7.59 18.07 -0.92
CA ALA A 329 -6.94 16.92 -0.31
C ALA A 329 -5.77 17.34 0.60
N VAL A 330 -4.93 18.29 0.14
CA VAL A 330 -3.85 18.88 0.95
C VAL A 330 -4.41 19.55 2.21
N ARG A 331 -5.47 20.33 2.07
CA ARG A 331 -6.10 21.05 3.20
C ARG A 331 -6.68 20.10 4.25
N ILE A 332 -7.39 19.06 3.81
CA ILE A 332 -8.01 18.08 4.73
C ILE A 332 -6.93 17.33 5.49
N LEU A 333 -5.97 16.72 4.79
CA LEU A 333 -4.92 15.93 5.43
C LEU A 333 -3.99 16.80 6.29
N GLY A 334 -3.68 18.02 5.87
CA GLY A 334 -2.92 18.96 6.70
C GLY A 334 -3.64 19.33 8.00
N GLY A 335 -4.99 19.37 8.00
CA GLY A 335 -5.80 19.57 9.20
C GLY A 335 -5.83 18.36 10.13
N LEU A 336 -5.83 17.14 9.56
CA LEU A 336 -5.86 15.88 10.32
C LEU A 336 -4.50 15.53 10.94
N PHE A 337 -3.40 16.00 10.35
CA PHE A 337 -2.04 15.75 10.83
C PHE A 337 -1.29 17.04 11.17
N PRO A 338 -1.70 17.80 12.20
CA PRO A 338 -1.17 19.14 12.49
C PRO A 338 0.33 19.16 12.81
N GLY A 339 0.92 18.00 13.12
CA GLY A 339 2.36 17.86 13.39
C GLY A 339 3.20 17.40 12.19
N ARG A 340 2.57 17.15 11.03
CA ARG A 340 3.22 16.64 9.83
C ARG A 340 3.05 17.61 8.66
N ARG A 341 4.09 17.76 7.86
CA ARG A 341 4.04 18.54 6.62
C ARG A 341 3.42 17.70 5.51
N VAL A 342 2.49 18.27 4.73
CA VAL A 342 2.00 17.60 3.51
C VAL A 342 2.99 17.86 2.37
N TYR A 343 3.42 16.78 1.71
CA TYR A 343 4.29 16.78 0.52
C TYR A 343 3.47 16.33 -0.68
N PRO A 344 2.98 17.28 -1.50
CA PRO A 344 2.27 16.94 -2.73
C PRO A 344 3.26 16.41 -3.78
N ILE A 345 2.99 15.21 -4.30
CA ILE A 345 3.82 14.53 -5.29
C ILE A 345 3.01 14.41 -6.59
N PRO A 346 3.48 14.96 -7.73
CA PRO A 346 2.87 14.69 -9.03
C PRO A 346 2.94 13.19 -9.33
N ALA A 347 1.80 12.51 -9.26
CA ALA A 347 1.76 11.04 -9.18
C ALA A 347 1.08 10.37 -10.39
N ARG A 348 0.77 11.11 -11.47
CA ARG A 348 0.20 10.50 -12.66
C ARG A 348 1.06 9.38 -13.22
N SER A 349 2.38 9.57 -13.27
CA SER A 349 3.32 8.58 -13.77
C SER A 349 3.44 7.32 -12.87
N ILE A 350 3.00 7.41 -11.62
CA ILE A 350 2.87 6.25 -10.72
C ILE A 350 1.51 5.59 -10.97
N LEU A 351 0.44 6.40 -11.07
CA LEU A 351 -0.93 5.93 -11.22
C LEU A 351 -1.13 5.07 -12.48
N VAL A 352 -0.49 5.41 -13.58
CA VAL A 352 -0.55 4.61 -14.82
C VAL A 352 0.01 3.20 -14.64
N GLY A 353 0.84 2.96 -13.61
CA GLY A 353 1.29 1.62 -13.21
C GLY A 353 0.22 0.77 -12.53
N GLY A 354 -0.90 1.36 -12.08
CA GLY A 354 -2.01 0.66 -11.43
C GLY A 354 -2.21 1.00 -9.95
N GLY A 355 -1.27 1.68 -9.30
CA GLY A 355 -1.33 2.08 -7.90
C GLY A 355 -0.83 3.50 -7.65
N ASN A 356 -0.51 3.86 -6.39
CA ASN A 356 -0.02 5.18 -6.07
C ASN A 356 1.01 5.18 -4.92
N ILE A 357 1.15 6.29 -4.21
CA ILE A 357 2.21 6.55 -3.22
C ILE A 357 2.23 5.50 -2.11
N HIS A 358 1.08 5.11 -1.55
CA HIS A 358 1.02 4.09 -0.50
C HIS A 358 1.48 2.72 -1.04
N CYS A 359 1.04 2.36 -2.24
CA CYS A 359 1.37 1.09 -2.88
C CYS A 359 2.88 0.90 -3.12
N VAL A 360 3.61 2.00 -3.36
CA VAL A 360 5.08 1.96 -3.63
C VAL A 360 5.93 2.17 -2.38
N THR A 361 5.32 2.22 -1.19
CA THR A 361 5.98 2.47 0.09
C THR A 361 5.62 1.40 1.12
N GLN A 362 6.57 0.96 1.94
CA GLN A 362 6.32 0.03 3.04
C GLN A 362 7.07 0.49 4.29
N GLN A 363 6.34 0.85 5.34
CA GLN A 363 6.93 1.28 6.61
C GLN A 363 7.60 0.13 7.36
N ILE A 364 8.73 0.46 7.95
CA ILE A 364 9.39 -0.35 8.97
C ILE A 364 9.22 0.41 10.29
N PRO A 365 8.40 -0.11 11.22
CA PRO A 365 8.15 0.59 12.47
C PRO A 365 9.41 0.69 13.33
N ARG A 366 9.38 1.66 14.21
CA ARG A 366 10.38 1.79 15.27
C ARG A 366 9.90 0.94 16.45
N GLY A 367 10.69 -0.01 16.83
CA GLY A 367 10.38 -0.81 18.00
C GLY A 367 10.45 -0.03 19.31
#